data_24a91ec01d869703bae723d507a46d2d
#
_entry.id   24a91ec01d869703bae723d507a46d2d
#
_cell.length_a   1.000
_cell.length_b   1.000
_cell.length_c   1.000
_cell.angle_alpha   90.00
_cell.angle_beta   90.00
_cell.angle_gamma   90.00
#
_symmetry.space_group_name_H-M   'P 1'
#
loop_
_entity.id
_entity.type
_entity.pdbx_description
1 polymer ?
#
loop_
_entity_poly.entity_id
_entity_poly.type
_entity_poly.pdbx_seq_one_letter_code
_entity_poly.pdbx_strand_id
1 'polypeptide(L)'
;MTNAPATDRSLRRAVDWLLREQSTEGWWSGELETNVTMTAEHVLLFRFLGLPHDEFAAGAIGHMLRHQRSDGSWTLYYDGPADLSTTIEAYVALKVLGVDPARDEMRKALHVILQQGGVAKARVFTKIWLALFGVYPWSGVPSLPPELVYFPLWMPFNLYDFACWARGTVAPLTIVVSKRPVRELGVDVSEIIAPGTEKDMHRVTGSRHWLMYVERLQKLYERLPVQPSRDDARRRVAQWIVERQEADGSWGGIQPPGVYSLIALNLMGYGVDHPVMRKGIEGMRRFIIDERGDWRFQACMSPVWDTAWAVRALAIAGFDESHPAMQRAVAWILREQIPDDAPGDWRMKCKETRGNGWAFEFDNDAYPDIDDTTIVVLALLEGGERKAIADSVDRARRWTLAMDSRNGAWAAFDRDNTRELLYRMPFSDFGAMIDPPTEDVTAHVLEMLAALGEGASNPAVARGLEYLRGTQKPWGSWYGRWGVNHVYGTWCVISALTALHTGDEMIERAVAWLLQVQNSDGGWGESCHSYADESFAGIGSSTPSQTAWGVLALQLAGRPQHPAVGRGLAYLCERQRSDGTWDEPECTGTGFPRDFYINYHLYRHLFPTMALAMNGRMKGDQATDPEGG
;
A
#
# COMPACT_ATOMS: atom_id res chain seq x y z
N MET A 1 0.15 40.01 -5.17
CA MET A 1 -0.63 40.06 -6.42
C MET A 1 -0.64 38.68 -7.01
N THR A 2 -1.79 38.05 -7.03
CA THR A 2 -1.99 36.62 -7.26
C THR A 2 -1.80 36.24 -8.73
N ASN A 3 -1.05 35.16 -8.98
CA ASN A 3 -0.83 34.53 -10.28
C ASN A 3 -2.10 33.88 -10.87
N ALA A 4 -3.27 34.52 -10.81
CA ALA A 4 -4.51 33.95 -11.33
C ALA A 4 -4.41 33.42 -12.76
N PRO A 5 -3.73 34.11 -13.72
CA PRO A 5 -3.57 33.57 -15.07
C PRO A 5 -2.66 32.34 -15.16
N ALA A 6 -1.75 32.14 -14.20
CA ALA A 6 -0.84 30.99 -14.18
C ALA A 6 -1.53 29.75 -13.61
N THR A 7 -2.23 29.87 -12.48
CA THR A 7 -3.00 28.79 -11.86
C THR A 7 -4.10 28.27 -12.80
N ASP A 8 -4.86 29.14 -13.47
CA ASP A 8 -5.93 28.74 -14.39
C ASP A 8 -5.37 28.00 -15.62
N ARG A 9 -4.20 28.41 -16.12
CA ARG A 9 -3.55 27.72 -17.22
C ARG A 9 -3.02 26.35 -16.81
N SER A 10 -2.44 26.25 -15.63
CA SER A 10 -1.94 24.99 -15.07
C SER A 10 -3.10 24.02 -14.80
N LEU A 11 -4.20 24.50 -14.23
CA LEU A 11 -5.41 23.70 -14.02
C LEU A 11 -5.95 23.14 -15.34
N ARG A 12 -6.12 23.98 -16.37
CA ARG A 12 -6.61 23.51 -17.68
C ARG A 12 -5.75 22.39 -18.24
N ARG A 13 -4.42 22.55 -18.23
CA ARG A 13 -3.51 21.51 -18.74
C ARG A 13 -3.61 20.21 -17.93
N ALA A 14 -3.73 20.30 -16.62
CA ALA A 14 -3.90 19.14 -15.75
C ALA A 14 -5.22 18.40 -16.01
N VAL A 15 -6.31 19.14 -16.12
CA VAL A 15 -7.63 18.59 -16.47
C VAL A 15 -7.64 17.97 -17.87
N ASP A 16 -7.07 18.66 -18.86
CA ASP A 16 -6.97 18.13 -20.23
C ASP A 16 -6.17 16.82 -20.27
N TRP A 17 -5.10 16.72 -19.49
CA TRP A 17 -4.34 15.49 -19.34
C TRP A 17 -5.22 14.40 -18.70
N LEU A 18 -5.82 14.67 -17.56
CA LEU A 18 -6.64 13.71 -16.81
C LEU A 18 -7.79 13.15 -17.67
N LEU A 19 -8.46 14.00 -18.45
CA LEU A 19 -9.52 13.56 -19.36
C LEU A 19 -9.01 12.67 -20.51
N ARG A 20 -7.77 12.86 -20.97
CA ARG A 20 -7.16 12.01 -22.01
C ARG A 20 -6.75 10.63 -21.48
N GLU A 21 -6.33 10.56 -20.23
CA GLU A 21 -5.86 9.31 -19.59
C GLU A 21 -7.02 8.40 -19.12
N GLN A 22 -8.27 8.86 -19.18
CA GLN A 22 -9.42 8.02 -18.85
C GLN A 22 -9.51 6.83 -19.82
N SER A 23 -9.60 5.62 -19.29
CA SER A 23 -9.85 4.44 -20.09
C SER A 23 -11.19 4.53 -20.84
N THR A 24 -11.34 3.76 -21.89
CA THR A 24 -12.61 3.67 -22.64
C THR A 24 -13.74 3.12 -21.78
N GLU A 25 -13.43 2.34 -20.75
CA GLU A 25 -14.38 1.77 -19.79
C GLU A 25 -14.79 2.75 -18.68
N GLY A 26 -14.02 3.83 -18.49
CA GLY A 26 -14.34 4.92 -17.57
C GLY A 26 -13.42 5.07 -16.37
N TRP A 27 -12.50 4.15 -16.12
CA TRP A 27 -11.57 4.18 -14.98
C TRP A 27 -10.25 4.89 -15.31
N TRP A 28 -9.51 5.22 -14.25
CA TRP A 28 -8.09 5.60 -14.27
C TRP A 28 -7.30 4.62 -13.41
N SER A 29 -6.07 4.34 -13.81
CA SER A 29 -5.13 3.56 -13.01
C SER A 29 -3.71 4.00 -13.31
N GLY A 30 -3.00 4.45 -12.31
CA GLY A 30 -1.58 4.77 -12.36
C GLY A 30 -0.72 3.58 -11.99
N GLU A 31 0.57 3.67 -12.29
CA GLU A 31 1.54 2.71 -11.78
C GLU A 31 1.72 2.89 -10.27
N LEU A 32 1.84 1.78 -9.57
CA LEU A 32 2.24 1.69 -8.17
C LEU A 32 3.69 1.22 -8.11
N GLU A 33 4.61 2.13 -8.41
CA GLU A 33 6.03 1.85 -8.50
C GLU A 33 6.61 1.57 -7.11
N THR A 34 7.42 0.51 -7.02
CA THR A 34 8.08 0.12 -5.79
C THR A 34 9.57 -0.13 -6.00
N ASN A 35 10.25 -0.63 -4.98
CA ASN A 35 11.63 -1.04 -5.11
C ASN A 35 11.81 -2.32 -5.94
N VAL A 36 13.03 -2.63 -6.31
CA VAL A 36 13.38 -3.72 -7.25
C VAL A 36 13.08 -5.13 -6.75
N THR A 37 12.71 -5.32 -5.47
CA THR A 37 12.44 -6.67 -4.93
C THR A 37 11.27 -7.35 -5.63
N MET A 38 10.24 -6.60 -6.03
CA MET A 38 9.10 -7.17 -6.76
C MET A 38 9.56 -7.83 -8.07
N THR A 39 10.42 -7.15 -8.82
CA THR A 39 11.01 -7.68 -10.06
C THR A 39 11.96 -8.85 -9.77
N ALA A 40 12.80 -8.74 -8.75
CA ALA A 40 13.75 -9.80 -8.36
C ALA A 40 13.01 -11.07 -7.90
N GLU A 41 12.00 -10.95 -7.06
CA GLU A 41 11.17 -12.07 -6.59
C GLU A 41 10.39 -12.75 -7.72
N HIS A 42 9.95 -11.99 -8.74
CA HIS A 42 9.32 -12.58 -9.92
C HIS A 42 10.31 -13.46 -10.71
N VAL A 43 11.55 -13.02 -10.88
CA VAL A 43 12.62 -13.84 -11.48
C VAL A 43 12.83 -15.12 -10.68
N LEU A 44 12.90 -15.03 -9.35
CA LEU A 44 13.09 -16.18 -8.46
C LEU A 44 11.88 -17.13 -8.48
N LEU A 45 10.65 -16.61 -8.57
CA LEU A 45 9.42 -17.41 -8.73
C LEU A 45 9.46 -18.23 -10.01
N PHE A 46 9.80 -17.61 -11.14
CA PHE A 46 9.90 -18.30 -12.43
C PHE A 46 10.99 -19.38 -12.38
N ARG A 47 12.13 -19.08 -11.76
CA ARG A 47 13.18 -20.06 -11.54
C ARG A 47 12.70 -21.23 -10.69
N PHE A 48 11.94 -20.97 -9.60
CA PHE A 48 11.41 -22.03 -8.73
C PHE A 48 10.39 -22.92 -9.44
N LEU A 49 9.52 -22.34 -10.27
CA LEU A 49 8.50 -23.06 -11.03
C LEU A 49 9.05 -23.76 -12.29
N GLY A 50 10.30 -23.50 -12.67
CA GLY A 50 10.91 -24.02 -13.90
C GLY A 50 10.37 -23.36 -15.16
N LEU A 51 9.91 -22.11 -15.06
CA LEU A 51 9.39 -21.33 -16.17
C LEU A 51 10.52 -20.54 -16.86
N PRO A 52 10.45 -20.30 -18.18
CA PRO A 52 11.43 -19.48 -18.90
C PRO A 52 11.30 -18.01 -18.51
N HIS A 53 12.41 -17.28 -18.54
CA HIS A 53 12.49 -15.84 -18.27
C HIS A 53 13.13 -15.03 -19.40
N ASP A 54 13.38 -15.65 -20.55
CA ASP A 54 14.06 -15.02 -21.68
C ASP A 54 13.32 -13.80 -22.22
N GLU A 55 12.00 -13.81 -22.19
CA GLU A 55 11.14 -12.73 -22.72
C GLU A 55 11.32 -11.40 -21.96
N PHE A 56 11.57 -11.45 -20.65
CA PHE A 56 11.68 -10.25 -19.82
C PHE A 56 13.08 -9.99 -19.26
N ALA A 57 14.02 -10.92 -19.44
CA ALA A 57 15.33 -10.86 -18.80
C ALA A 57 16.08 -9.55 -19.06
N ALA A 58 16.13 -9.10 -20.30
CA ALA A 58 16.85 -7.87 -20.67
C ALA A 58 16.25 -6.61 -20.04
N GLY A 59 14.92 -6.51 -20.04
CA GLY A 59 14.21 -5.39 -19.42
C GLY A 59 14.35 -5.38 -17.90
N ALA A 60 14.21 -6.53 -17.25
CA ALA A 60 14.38 -6.68 -15.81
C ALA A 60 15.82 -6.35 -15.35
N ILE A 61 16.84 -6.81 -16.08
CA ILE A 61 18.24 -6.43 -15.83
C ILE A 61 18.40 -4.91 -15.96
N GLY A 62 17.88 -4.32 -17.04
CA GLY A 62 17.94 -2.88 -17.27
C GLY A 62 17.30 -2.09 -16.14
N HIS A 63 16.11 -2.51 -15.71
CA HIS A 63 15.38 -1.91 -14.59
C HIS A 63 16.19 -1.95 -13.29
N MET A 64 16.61 -3.14 -12.85
CA MET A 64 17.36 -3.30 -11.61
C MET A 64 18.66 -2.49 -11.61
N LEU A 65 19.44 -2.51 -12.70
CA LEU A 65 20.71 -1.76 -12.78
C LEU A 65 20.52 -0.24 -12.80
N ARG A 66 19.43 0.29 -13.40
CA ARG A 66 19.14 1.74 -13.36
C ARG A 66 18.81 2.24 -11.95
N HIS A 67 18.22 1.39 -11.11
CA HIS A 67 17.88 1.73 -9.73
C HIS A 67 18.99 1.42 -8.73
N GLN A 68 20.15 0.95 -9.21
CA GLN A 68 21.31 0.74 -8.36
C GLN A 68 21.96 2.07 -7.96
N ARG A 69 22.23 2.23 -6.69
CA ARG A 69 22.96 3.39 -6.17
C ARG A 69 24.44 3.38 -6.60
N SER A 70 25.08 4.53 -6.51
CA SER A 70 26.52 4.67 -6.83
C SER A 70 27.43 3.81 -5.94
N ASP A 71 27.01 3.48 -4.70
CA ASP A 71 27.69 2.58 -3.78
C ASP A 71 27.48 1.09 -4.12
N GLY A 72 26.59 0.77 -5.05
CA GLY A 72 26.27 -0.60 -5.48
C GLY A 72 25.07 -1.22 -4.76
N SER A 73 24.46 -0.54 -3.80
CA SER A 73 23.28 -1.02 -3.09
C SER A 73 21.98 -0.69 -3.81
N TRP A 74 20.86 -1.24 -3.31
CA TRP A 74 19.50 -0.82 -3.57
C TRP A 74 18.81 -0.40 -2.28
N THR A 75 17.72 0.35 -2.42
CA THR A 75 16.97 0.97 -1.32
C THR A 75 15.54 0.50 -1.29
N LEU A 76 14.84 0.77 -0.18
CA LEU A 76 13.40 0.51 -0.05
C LEU A 76 12.54 1.62 -0.70
N TYR A 77 13.08 2.82 -0.85
CA TYR A 77 12.41 3.98 -1.44
C TYR A 77 13.44 4.92 -2.06
N TYR A 78 12.98 5.80 -2.95
CA TYR A 78 13.82 6.79 -3.62
C TYR A 78 14.65 7.61 -2.61
N ASP A 79 15.93 7.73 -2.86
CA ASP A 79 16.92 8.41 -2.00
C ASP A 79 17.02 7.87 -0.56
N GLY A 80 16.47 6.67 -0.31
CA GLY A 80 16.60 5.99 0.97
C GLY A 80 17.99 5.45 1.25
N PRO A 81 18.25 4.95 2.47
CA PRO A 81 19.52 4.29 2.81
C PRO A 81 19.65 2.94 2.10
N ALA A 82 20.89 2.44 2.01
CA ALA A 82 21.16 1.11 1.51
C ALA A 82 20.41 0.04 2.33
N ASP A 83 19.65 -0.82 1.65
CA ASP A 83 18.96 -1.95 2.27
C ASP A 83 19.63 -3.28 1.88
N LEU A 84 20.04 -4.03 2.90
CA LEU A 84 20.76 -5.30 2.71
C LEU A 84 19.92 -6.34 1.98
N SER A 85 18.66 -6.50 2.37
CA SER A 85 17.78 -7.54 1.83
C SER A 85 17.42 -7.28 0.37
N THR A 86 17.05 -6.04 0.06
CA THR A 86 16.82 -5.59 -1.32
C THR A 86 18.07 -5.78 -2.19
N THR A 87 19.25 -5.47 -1.65
CA THR A 87 20.54 -5.64 -2.35
C THR A 87 20.85 -7.11 -2.63
N ILE A 88 20.60 -8.01 -1.66
CA ILE A 88 20.79 -9.47 -1.85
C ILE A 88 19.85 -10.00 -2.92
N GLU A 89 18.55 -9.66 -2.86
CA GLU A 89 17.55 -10.17 -3.80
C GLU A 89 17.83 -9.71 -5.23
N ALA A 90 18.15 -8.42 -5.42
CA ALA A 90 18.56 -7.89 -6.71
C ALA A 90 19.84 -8.56 -7.25
N TYR A 91 20.87 -8.72 -6.40
CA TYR A 91 22.12 -9.38 -6.77
C TYR A 91 21.89 -10.83 -7.24
N VAL A 92 21.11 -11.60 -6.49
CA VAL A 92 20.82 -13.01 -6.81
C VAL A 92 19.99 -13.10 -8.11
N ALA A 93 18.96 -12.25 -8.26
CA ALA A 93 18.16 -12.24 -9.48
C ALA A 93 18.98 -11.86 -10.72
N LEU A 94 19.86 -10.86 -10.64
CA LEU A 94 20.76 -10.48 -11.72
C LEU A 94 21.69 -11.64 -12.13
N LYS A 95 22.23 -12.41 -11.16
CA LYS A 95 23.02 -13.60 -11.46
C LYS A 95 22.19 -14.70 -12.14
N VAL A 96 20.96 -14.93 -11.69
CA VAL A 96 20.02 -15.89 -12.33
C VAL A 96 19.72 -15.49 -13.77
N LEU A 97 19.61 -14.19 -14.05
CA LEU A 97 19.44 -13.64 -15.40
C LEU A 97 20.73 -13.62 -16.24
N GLY A 98 21.85 -14.09 -15.72
CA GLY A 98 23.11 -14.24 -16.46
C GLY A 98 24.02 -13.01 -16.47
N VAL A 99 23.81 -12.05 -15.59
CA VAL A 99 24.72 -10.90 -15.44
C VAL A 99 26.05 -11.36 -14.89
N ASP A 100 27.15 -10.98 -15.58
CA ASP A 100 28.51 -11.36 -15.18
C ASP A 100 28.86 -10.78 -13.80
N PRO A 101 29.22 -11.62 -12.81
CA PRO A 101 29.65 -11.18 -11.48
C PRO A 101 30.90 -10.27 -11.50
N ALA A 102 31.69 -10.31 -12.56
CA ALA A 102 32.88 -9.47 -12.71
C ALA A 102 32.55 -8.01 -13.09
N ARG A 103 31.31 -7.69 -13.44
CA ARG A 103 30.87 -6.30 -13.68
C ARG A 103 31.05 -5.45 -12.44
N ASP A 104 31.31 -4.16 -12.64
CA ASP A 104 31.54 -3.21 -11.54
C ASP A 104 30.30 -3.10 -10.62
N GLU A 105 29.10 -3.07 -11.19
CA GLU A 105 27.82 -3.01 -10.48
C GLU A 105 27.67 -4.22 -9.54
N MET A 106 27.99 -5.41 -10.02
CA MET A 106 27.89 -6.66 -9.23
C MET A 106 28.95 -6.73 -8.13
N ARG A 107 30.18 -6.30 -8.41
CA ARG A 107 31.25 -6.26 -7.41
C ARG A 107 30.95 -5.28 -6.28
N LYS A 108 30.40 -4.09 -6.62
CA LYS A 108 29.98 -3.12 -5.61
C LYS A 108 28.84 -3.66 -4.76
N ALA A 109 27.82 -4.28 -5.37
CA ALA A 109 26.71 -4.89 -4.65
C ALA A 109 27.21 -5.97 -3.66
N LEU A 110 28.08 -6.86 -4.11
CA LEU A 110 28.67 -7.90 -3.26
C LEU A 110 29.46 -7.28 -2.09
N HIS A 111 30.22 -6.22 -2.35
CA HIS A 111 30.96 -5.52 -1.30
C HIS A 111 30.02 -4.97 -0.21
N VAL A 112 28.92 -4.31 -0.58
CA VAL A 112 27.91 -3.82 0.37
C VAL A 112 27.28 -4.98 1.16
N ILE A 113 26.90 -6.06 0.48
CA ILE A 113 26.32 -7.24 1.12
C ILE A 113 27.25 -7.78 2.22
N LEU A 114 28.53 -7.95 1.91
CA LEU A 114 29.51 -8.48 2.86
C LEU A 114 29.80 -7.51 4.01
N GLN A 115 29.88 -6.19 3.73
CA GLN A 115 30.05 -5.17 4.77
C GLN A 115 28.90 -5.14 5.77
N GLN A 116 27.67 -5.38 5.33
CA GLN A 116 26.49 -5.42 6.19
C GLN A 116 26.26 -6.79 6.86
N GLY A 117 27.18 -7.74 6.71
CA GLY A 117 27.17 -9.03 7.40
C GLY A 117 26.53 -10.17 6.62
N GLY A 118 26.32 -10.00 5.31
CA GLY A 118 25.85 -11.05 4.40
C GLY A 118 24.44 -11.56 4.72
N VAL A 119 24.10 -12.70 4.17
CA VAL A 119 22.77 -13.31 4.27
C VAL A 119 22.29 -13.59 5.70
N ALA A 120 23.20 -13.73 6.67
CA ALA A 120 22.87 -13.98 8.07
C ALA A 120 22.08 -12.81 8.69
N LYS A 121 22.26 -11.60 8.18
CA LYS A 121 21.61 -10.36 8.64
C LYS A 121 20.40 -9.95 7.81
N ALA A 122 20.09 -10.65 6.73
CA ALA A 122 18.92 -10.38 5.89
C ALA A 122 17.60 -10.59 6.65
N ARG A 123 16.53 -9.98 6.12
CA ARG A 123 15.15 -10.21 6.61
C ARG A 123 14.70 -11.66 6.39
N VAL A 124 13.68 -12.08 7.13
CA VAL A 124 13.16 -13.47 7.08
C VAL A 124 12.69 -13.84 5.68
N PHE A 125 12.04 -12.94 4.95
CA PHE A 125 11.56 -13.21 3.59
C PHE A 125 12.71 -13.48 2.62
N THR A 126 13.76 -12.67 2.65
CA THR A 126 15.00 -12.93 1.87
C THR A 126 15.63 -14.28 2.24
N LYS A 127 15.68 -14.62 3.54
CA LYS A 127 16.16 -15.93 4.01
C LYS A 127 15.30 -17.08 3.49
N ILE A 128 13.97 -16.91 3.41
CA ILE A 128 13.07 -17.91 2.84
C ILE A 128 13.36 -18.11 1.35
N TRP A 129 13.50 -17.03 0.57
CA TRP A 129 13.89 -17.12 -0.83
C TRP A 129 15.20 -17.89 -1.02
N LEU A 130 16.20 -17.56 -0.24
CA LEU A 130 17.50 -18.24 -0.31
C LEU A 130 17.42 -19.71 0.17
N ALA A 131 16.53 -20.01 1.13
CA ALA A 131 16.31 -21.37 1.60
C ALA A 131 15.59 -22.24 0.56
N LEU A 132 14.69 -21.67 -0.24
CA LEU A 132 14.04 -22.34 -1.38
C LEU A 132 15.06 -22.87 -2.40
N PHE A 133 16.25 -22.26 -2.47
CA PHE A 133 17.34 -22.66 -3.37
C PHE A 133 18.57 -23.26 -2.65
N GLY A 134 18.45 -23.56 -1.36
CA GLY A 134 19.50 -24.20 -0.58
C GLY A 134 20.69 -23.31 -0.20
N VAL A 135 20.63 -22.01 -0.49
CA VAL A 135 21.69 -21.03 -0.13
C VAL A 135 21.63 -20.69 1.37
N TYR A 136 20.43 -20.68 1.96
CA TYR A 136 20.23 -20.48 3.39
C TYR A 136 19.64 -21.75 4.05
N PRO A 137 20.09 -22.14 5.25
CA PRO A 137 19.59 -23.35 5.89
C PRO A 137 18.18 -23.14 6.47
N TRP A 138 17.25 -24.05 6.20
CA TRP A 138 15.90 -24.02 6.77
C TRP A 138 15.87 -24.03 8.31
N SER A 139 16.95 -24.48 8.97
CA SER A 139 17.06 -24.42 10.43
C SER A 139 17.12 -23.01 10.98
N GLY A 140 17.55 -22.04 10.19
CA GLY A 140 17.60 -20.62 10.55
C GLY A 140 16.32 -19.84 10.20
N VAL A 141 15.40 -20.45 9.44
CA VAL A 141 14.06 -19.87 9.17
C VAL A 141 13.13 -20.16 10.36
N PRO A 142 12.35 -19.19 10.84
CA PRO A 142 11.36 -19.41 11.90
C PRO A 142 10.32 -20.47 11.52
N SER A 143 9.85 -21.22 12.51
CA SER A 143 8.79 -22.22 12.33
C SER A 143 7.44 -21.54 12.06
N LEU A 144 6.70 -22.06 11.09
CA LEU A 144 5.36 -21.59 10.74
C LEU A 144 4.47 -22.82 10.44
N PRO A 145 3.81 -23.39 11.45
CA PRO A 145 3.08 -24.63 11.30
C PRO A 145 1.75 -24.46 10.55
N PRO A 146 1.39 -25.32 9.58
CA PRO A 146 0.11 -25.27 8.88
C PRO A 146 -1.09 -25.54 9.80
N GLU A 147 -0.88 -26.10 10.97
CA GLU A 147 -1.88 -26.32 12.01
C GLU A 147 -2.53 -25.02 12.51
N LEU A 148 -1.97 -23.86 12.23
CA LEU A 148 -2.61 -22.54 12.48
C LEU A 148 -4.01 -22.45 11.84
N VAL A 149 -4.27 -23.18 10.75
CA VAL A 149 -5.58 -23.21 10.09
C VAL A 149 -6.71 -23.74 10.99
N TYR A 150 -6.38 -24.49 12.02
CA TYR A 150 -7.36 -25.02 12.99
C TYR A 150 -7.64 -24.09 14.17
N PHE A 151 -6.85 -23.03 14.32
CA PHE A 151 -6.98 -22.16 15.49
C PHE A 151 -8.28 -21.34 15.39
N PRO A 152 -9.18 -21.48 16.38
CA PRO A 152 -10.40 -20.68 16.42
C PRO A 152 -10.09 -19.21 16.74
N LEU A 153 -11.00 -18.31 16.42
CA LEU A 153 -10.82 -16.85 16.56
C LEU A 153 -10.44 -16.38 17.97
N TRP A 154 -10.84 -17.11 19.02
CA TRP A 154 -10.49 -16.77 20.40
C TRP A 154 -9.04 -17.12 20.75
N MET A 155 -8.43 -18.04 20.03
CA MET A 155 -7.05 -18.49 20.27
C MET A 155 -6.07 -17.48 19.69
N PRO A 156 -5.03 -17.06 20.42
CA PRO A 156 -4.00 -16.19 19.87
C PRO A 156 -3.24 -16.85 18.75
N PHE A 157 -2.74 -16.05 17.79
CA PHE A 157 -2.04 -16.48 16.58
C PHE A 157 -2.93 -17.28 15.60
N ASN A 158 -4.25 -17.15 15.66
CA ASN A 158 -5.09 -17.67 14.58
C ASN A 158 -4.89 -16.84 13.29
N LEU A 159 -5.29 -17.39 12.14
CA LEU A 159 -5.09 -16.72 10.85
C LEU A 159 -5.75 -15.33 10.76
N TYR A 160 -6.84 -15.10 11.48
CA TYR A 160 -7.59 -13.83 11.48
C TYR A 160 -7.09 -12.80 12.50
N ASP A 161 -6.01 -13.12 13.22
CA ASP A 161 -5.23 -12.12 13.95
C ASP A 161 -4.27 -11.36 13.03
N PHE A 162 -3.87 -11.96 11.91
CA PHE A 162 -3.07 -11.33 10.88
C PHE A 162 -3.95 -10.43 10.00
N ALA A 163 -3.42 -9.28 9.60
CA ALA A 163 -4.03 -8.44 8.58
C ALA A 163 -4.28 -9.21 7.28
N CYS A 164 -5.26 -8.79 6.45
CA CYS A 164 -5.64 -9.49 5.23
C CYS A 164 -4.44 -9.79 4.31
N TRP A 165 -3.59 -8.81 4.05
CA TRP A 165 -2.36 -8.95 3.25
C TRP A 165 -1.33 -9.91 3.87
N ALA A 166 -1.16 -9.83 5.19
CA ALA A 166 -0.27 -10.75 5.92
C ALA A 166 -0.85 -12.17 5.93
N ARG A 167 -2.15 -12.33 6.11
CA ARG A 167 -2.89 -13.61 6.08
C ARG A 167 -2.73 -14.30 4.74
N GLY A 168 -2.92 -13.56 3.64
CA GLY A 168 -2.74 -14.04 2.27
C GLY A 168 -1.32 -14.55 1.98
N THR A 169 -0.33 -14.03 2.69
CA THR A 169 1.08 -14.45 2.59
C THR A 169 1.44 -15.55 3.58
N VAL A 170 1.04 -15.41 4.85
CA VAL A 170 1.36 -16.34 5.94
C VAL A 170 0.75 -17.72 5.70
N ALA A 171 -0.52 -17.81 5.25
CA ALA A 171 -1.17 -19.08 5.02
C ALA A 171 -0.38 -19.97 4.02
N PRO A 172 -0.07 -19.54 2.79
CA PRO A 172 0.77 -20.33 1.88
C PRO A 172 2.17 -20.61 2.43
N LEU A 173 2.78 -19.67 3.14
CA LEU A 173 4.10 -19.87 3.75
C LEU A 173 4.11 -21.00 4.79
N THR A 174 2.98 -21.31 5.46
CA THR A 174 2.91 -22.47 6.35
C THR A 174 3.20 -23.79 5.62
N ILE A 175 2.73 -23.92 4.38
CA ILE A 175 3.04 -25.07 3.51
C ILE A 175 4.52 -25.05 3.16
N VAL A 176 5.03 -23.92 2.67
CA VAL A 176 6.43 -23.77 2.23
C VAL A 176 7.41 -24.13 3.35
N VAL A 177 7.29 -23.47 4.51
CA VAL A 177 8.16 -23.66 5.67
C VAL A 177 8.04 -25.08 6.23
N SER A 178 6.86 -25.69 6.22
CA SER A 178 6.68 -27.05 6.71
C SER A 178 7.20 -28.13 5.76
N LYS A 179 7.28 -27.86 4.44
CA LYS A 179 7.81 -28.78 3.43
C LYS A 179 9.32 -28.62 3.22
N ARG A 180 9.87 -27.43 3.49
CA ARG A 180 11.31 -27.14 3.36
C ARG A 180 11.91 -27.54 2.01
N PRO A 181 11.31 -27.12 0.90
CA PRO A 181 11.78 -27.51 -0.41
C PRO A 181 13.16 -26.92 -0.69
N VAL A 182 13.93 -27.62 -1.53
CA VAL A 182 15.16 -27.08 -2.12
C VAL A 182 15.10 -27.34 -3.62
N ARG A 183 15.18 -26.27 -4.42
CA ARG A 183 15.28 -26.32 -5.87
C ARG A 183 16.65 -25.85 -6.31
N GLU A 184 17.05 -26.22 -7.50
CA GLU A 184 18.32 -25.77 -8.07
C GLU A 184 18.21 -24.32 -8.55
N LEU A 185 19.08 -23.44 -8.03
CA LEU A 185 19.16 -22.04 -8.47
C LEU A 185 19.78 -21.91 -9.87
N GLY A 186 20.69 -22.83 -10.22
CA GLY A 186 21.40 -22.85 -11.50
C GLY A 186 22.62 -21.94 -11.59
N VAL A 187 22.89 -21.17 -10.54
CA VAL A 187 24.07 -20.32 -10.39
C VAL A 187 24.58 -20.42 -8.95
N ASP A 188 25.89 -20.34 -8.77
CA ASP A 188 26.49 -20.26 -7.45
C ASP A 188 26.39 -18.81 -6.93
N VAL A 189 25.92 -18.65 -5.70
CA VAL A 189 25.83 -17.38 -4.99
C VAL A 189 26.42 -17.46 -3.57
N SER A 190 27.26 -18.47 -3.33
CA SER A 190 27.87 -18.71 -2.00
C SER A 190 28.71 -17.53 -1.51
N GLU A 191 29.19 -16.68 -2.41
CA GLU A 191 29.96 -15.47 -2.10
C GLU A 191 29.19 -14.42 -1.28
N ILE A 192 27.83 -14.46 -1.25
CA ILE A 192 27.03 -13.55 -0.41
C ILE A 192 27.03 -13.96 1.08
N ILE A 193 27.60 -15.10 1.43
CA ILE A 193 27.77 -15.54 2.82
C ILE A 193 29.02 -14.85 3.40
N ALA A 194 28.80 -13.97 4.37
CA ALA A 194 29.93 -13.30 5.01
C ALA A 194 30.77 -14.28 5.84
N PRO A 195 32.11 -14.25 5.73
CA PRO A 195 32.98 -15.18 6.45
C PRO A 195 32.74 -15.14 7.97
N GLY A 196 32.62 -16.31 8.58
CA GLY A 196 32.42 -16.47 10.03
C GLY A 196 30.95 -16.35 10.50
N THR A 197 30.01 -16.13 9.60
CA THR A 197 28.57 -16.02 9.93
C THR A 197 27.80 -17.34 9.75
N GLU A 198 28.45 -18.42 9.31
CA GLU A 198 27.83 -19.71 8.98
C GLU A 198 27.05 -20.30 10.16
N LYS A 199 27.57 -20.13 11.39
CA LYS A 199 26.89 -20.61 12.61
C LYS A 199 25.64 -19.78 12.94
N ASP A 200 25.63 -18.48 12.60
CA ASP A 200 24.51 -17.59 12.85
C ASP A 200 23.35 -17.87 11.91
N MET A 201 23.63 -18.37 10.70
CA MET A 201 22.61 -18.77 9.73
C MET A 201 21.70 -19.91 10.24
N HIS A 202 22.15 -20.70 11.22
CA HIS A 202 21.34 -21.76 11.84
C HIS A 202 20.51 -21.28 13.04
N ARG A 203 20.56 -19.98 13.36
CA ARG A 203 19.85 -19.40 14.51
C ARG A 203 18.72 -18.52 14.04
N VAL A 204 17.53 -18.74 14.61
CA VAL A 204 16.43 -17.80 14.50
C VAL A 204 16.75 -16.60 15.38
N THR A 205 16.79 -15.40 14.80
CA THR A 205 17.04 -14.12 15.48
C THR A 205 15.75 -13.32 15.63
N GLY A 206 15.68 -12.40 16.56
CA GLY A 206 14.63 -11.37 16.59
C GLY A 206 13.48 -11.57 17.58
N SER A 207 13.49 -12.59 18.46
CA SER A 207 12.38 -12.78 19.43
C SER A 207 12.76 -12.58 20.88
N ARG A 208 11.75 -12.19 21.70
CA ARG A 208 11.89 -12.14 23.17
C ARG A 208 12.01 -13.56 23.77
N HIS A 209 12.67 -13.69 24.92
CA HIS A 209 13.05 -14.96 25.52
C HIS A 209 11.96 -16.06 25.54
N TRP A 210 10.70 -15.75 25.88
CA TRP A 210 9.64 -16.76 25.95
C TRP A 210 9.18 -17.29 24.58
N LEU A 211 9.17 -16.46 23.53
CA LEU A 211 8.86 -16.89 22.16
C LEU A 211 9.93 -17.81 21.60
N MET A 212 11.18 -17.68 22.05
CA MET A 212 12.24 -18.64 21.73
C MET A 212 11.96 -20.03 22.31
N TYR A 213 11.29 -20.13 23.45
CA TYR A 213 10.84 -21.44 23.95
C TYR A 213 9.73 -22.03 23.08
N VAL A 214 8.76 -21.21 22.64
CA VAL A 214 7.72 -21.64 21.71
C VAL A 214 8.35 -22.11 20.40
N GLU A 215 9.27 -21.35 19.82
CA GLU A 215 10.03 -21.73 18.62
C GLU A 215 10.80 -23.05 18.81
N ARG A 216 11.44 -23.24 19.98
CA ARG A 216 12.15 -24.51 20.28
C ARG A 216 11.18 -25.69 20.38
N LEU A 217 10.00 -25.49 21.01
CA LEU A 217 8.98 -26.52 21.09
C LEU A 217 8.41 -26.88 19.71
N GLN A 218 8.16 -25.86 18.88
CA GLN A 218 7.73 -26.07 17.49
C GLN A 218 8.78 -26.84 16.69
N LYS A 219 10.07 -26.46 16.76
CA LYS A 219 11.15 -27.19 16.12
C LYS A 219 11.32 -28.61 16.65
N LEU A 220 11.04 -28.86 17.93
CA LEU A 220 11.02 -30.22 18.50
C LEU A 220 9.85 -31.03 17.92
N TYR A 221 8.65 -30.44 17.87
CA TYR A 221 7.48 -31.07 17.23
C TYR A 221 7.76 -31.42 15.76
N GLU A 222 8.39 -30.51 15.02
CA GLU A 222 8.76 -30.73 13.62
C GLU A 222 9.76 -31.87 13.40
N ARG A 223 10.51 -32.29 14.44
CA ARG A 223 11.44 -33.42 14.41
C ARG A 223 10.77 -34.76 14.72
N LEU A 224 9.51 -34.75 15.20
CA LEU A 224 8.81 -35.99 15.47
C LEU A 224 8.55 -36.75 14.15
N PRO A 225 8.73 -38.08 14.15
CA PRO A 225 8.55 -38.87 12.94
C PRO A 225 7.09 -38.95 12.46
N VAL A 226 6.15 -38.67 13.34
CA VAL A 226 4.71 -38.66 13.05
C VAL A 226 4.13 -37.34 13.55
N GLN A 227 3.46 -36.62 12.65
CA GLN A 227 2.75 -35.38 12.92
C GLN A 227 1.29 -35.55 12.45
N PRO A 228 0.39 -36.02 13.31
CA PRO A 228 -0.90 -36.61 12.90
C PRO A 228 -1.81 -35.68 12.09
N SER A 229 -1.75 -34.36 12.31
CA SER A 229 -2.61 -33.38 11.63
C SER A 229 -1.92 -32.64 10.48
N ARG A 230 -0.60 -32.81 10.30
CA ARG A 230 0.22 -31.99 9.40
C ARG A 230 -0.25 -32.02 7.95
N ASP A 231 -0.49 -33.22 7.42
CA ASP A 231 -0.88 -33.36 6.02
C ASP A 231 -2.34 -32.93 5.79
N ASP A 232 -3.22 -33.13 6.78
CA ASP A 232 -4.57 -32.57 6.71
C ASP A 232 -4.55 -31.04 6.78
N ALA A 233 -3.76 -30.47 7.67
CA ALA A 233 -3.57 -29.02 7.76
C ALA A 233 -3.06 -28.43 6.43
N ARG A 234 -2.04 -29.04 5.82
CA ARG A 234 -1.55 -28.63 4.49
C ARG A 234 -2.64 -28.68 3.42
N ARG A 235 -3.46 -29.74 3.37
CA ARG A 235 -4.58 -29.83 2.42
C ARG A 235 -5.61 -28.73 2.67
N ARG A 236 -5.95 -28.44 3.93
CA ARG A 236 -6.89 -27.35 4.27
C ARG A 236 -6.35 -25.98 3.89
N VAL A 237 -5.05 -25.73 4.13
CA VAL A 237 -4.42 -24.48 3.68
C VAL A 237 -4.42 -24.40 2.14
N ALA A 238 -4.10 -25.47 1.43
CA ALA A 238 -4.16 -25.48 -0.03
C ALA A 238 -5.58 -25.21 -0.55
N GLN A 239 -6.60 -25.80 0.08
CA GLN A 239 -7.99 -25.51 -0.24
C GLN A 239 -8.35 -24.05 0.06
N TRP A 240 -7.91 -23.51 1.20
CA TRP A 240 -8.09 -22.11 1.56
C TRP A 240 -7.48 -21.16 0.52
N ILE A 241 -6.30 -21.49 -0.03
CA ILE A 241 -5.64 -20.71 -1.10
C ILE A 241 -6.49 -20.76 -2.38
N VAL A 242 -6.94 -21.94 -2.80
CA VAL A 242 -7.75 -22.12 -4.01
C VAL A 242 -9.07 -21.34 -3.93
N GLU A 243 -9.73 -21.37 -2.76
CA GLU A 243 -10.99 -20.65 -2.53
C GLU A 243 -10.87 -19.13 -2.57
N ARG A 244 -9.65 -18.59 -2.44
CA ARG A 244 -9.37 -17.15 -2.45
C ARG A 244 -8.66 -16.67 -3.71
N GLN A 245 -8.61 -17.51 -4.75
CA GLN A 245 -8.16 -17.05 -6.05
C GLN A 245 -9.25 -16.19 -6.67
N GLU A 246 -8.92 -14.93 -6.92
CA GLU A 246 -9.84 -13.94 -7.50
C GLU A 246 -10.18 -14.21 -8.98
N ALA A 247 -11.16 -13.47 -9.50
CA ALA A 247 -11.64 -13.65 -10.87
C ALA A 247 -10.54 -13.37 -11.90
N ASP A 248 -9.60 -12.50 -11.62
CA ASP A 248 -8.44 -12.21 -12.46
C ASP A 248 -7.28 -13.21 -12.31
N GLY A 249 -7.37 -14.13 -11.35
CA GLY A 249 -6.34 -15.12 -11.07
C GLY A 249 -5.37 -14.76 -9.96
N SER A 250 -5.38 -13.52 -9.46
CA SER A 250 -4.54 -13.07 -8.35
C SER A 250 -5.03 -13.58 -6.99
N TRP A 251 -4.34 -13.21 -5.93
CA TRP A 251 -4.72 -13.43 -4.54
C TRP A 251 -4.53 -12.13 -3.76
N GLY A 252 -5.62 -11.55 -3.27
CA GLY A 252 -5.62 -10.34 -2.47
C GLY A 252 -5.06 -9.12 -3.18
N GLY A 253 -5.07 -9.11 -4.53
CA GLY A 253 -4.70 -7.97 -5.36
C GLY A 253 -3.25 -7.49 -5.27
N ILE A 254 -2.36 -8.19 -4.53
CA ILE A 254 -0.96 -7.81 -4.33
C ILE A 254 0.01 -8.97 -4.65
N GLN A 255 1.24 -8.63 -5.01
CA GLN A 255 2.26 -9.60 -5.46
C GLN A 255 2.58 -10.71 -4.44
N PRO A 256 2.87 -10.46 -3.14
CA PRO A 256 3.38 -11.51 -2.25
C PRO A 256 2.40 -12.68 -2.02
N PRO A 257 1.10 -12.48 -1.77
CA PRO A 257 0.15 -13.58 -1.71
C PRO A 257 0.13 -14.44 -2.97
N GLY A 258 0.21 -13.83 -4.16
CA GLY A 258 0.25 -14.55 -5.44
C GLY A 258 1.48 -15.43 -5.56
N VAL A 259 2.66 -14.88 -5.28
CA VAL A 259 3.95 -15.59 -5.34
C VAL A 259 3.96 -16.80 -4.40
N TYR A 260 3.66 -16.60 -3.12
CA TYR A 260 3.71 -17.70 -2.14
C TYR A 260 2.57 -18.71 -2.32
N SER A 261 1.40 -18.30 -2.84
CA SER A 261 0.33 -19.20 -3.23
C SER A 261 0.73 -20.13 -4.37
N LEU A 262 1.37 -19.60 -5.41
CA LEU A 262 1.88 -20.41 -6.52
C LEU A 262 2.95 -21.41 -6.06
N ILE A 263 3.90 -20.99 -5.22
CA ILE A 263 4.91 -21.87 -4.64
C ILE A 263 4.24 -22.97 -3.80
N ALA A 264 3.33 -22.61 -2.89
CA ALA A 264 2.66 -23.55 -2.00
C ALA A 264 1.81 -24.59 -2.77
N LEU A 265 1.02 -24.14 -3.74
CA LEU A 265 0.20 -25.02 -4.57
C LEU A 265 1.09 -25.97 -5.41
N ASN A 266 2.19 -25.46 -5.99
CA ASN A 266 3.15 -26.31 -6.70
C ASN A 266 3.72 -27.39 -5.78
N LEU A 267 4.06 -27.07 -4.55
CA LEU A 267 4.53 -28.01 -3.54
C LEU A 267 3.44 -29.02 -3.12
N MET A 268 2.18 -28.69 -3.25
CA MET A 268 1.04 -29.58 -2.99
C MET A 268 0.69 -30.47 -4.18
N GLY A 269 1.43 -30.38 -5.29
CA GLY A 269 1.26 -31.22 -6.47
C GLY A 269 0.42 -30.60 -7.59
N TYR A 270 0.06 -29.32 -7.48
CA TYR A 270 -0.56 -28.58 -8.58
C TYR A 270 0.53 -28.25 -9.61
N GLY A 271 0.55 -28.94 -10.75
CA GLY A 271 1.49 -28.64 -11.85
C GLY A 271 1.20 -27.28 -12.48
N VAL A 272 2.17 -26.68 -13.16
CA VAL A 272 2.02 -25.38 -13.82
C VAL A 272 0.85 -25.33 -14.84
N ASP A 273 0.49 -26.48 -15.41
CA ASP A 273 -0.62 -26.62 -16.34
C ASP A 273 -2.00 -26.76 -15.64
N HIS A 274 -2.03 -26.91 -14.33
CA HIS A 274 -3.29 -26.98 -13.58
C HIS A 274 -4.08 -25.67 -13.73
N PRO A 275 -5.41 -25.69 -13.91
CA PRO A 275 -6.19 -24.44 -14.16
C PRO A 275 -5.92 -23.32 -13.16
N VAL A 276 -5.87 -23.62 -11.86
CA VAL A 276 -5.57 -22.64 -10.80
C VAL A 276 -4.17 -22.05 -10.97
N MET A 277 -3.17 -22.87 -11.29
CA MET A 277 -1.79 -22.41 -11.48
C MET A 277 -1.66 -21.52 -12.73
N ARG A 278 -2.25 -21.95 -13.87
CA ARG A 278 -2.24 -21.14 -15.10
C ARG A 278 -2.89 -19.78 -14.88
N LYS A 279 -4.08 -19.79 -14.26
CA LYS A 279 -4.82 -18.57 -13.95
C LYS A 279 -4.02 -17.66 -13.02
N GLY A 280 -3.35 -18.23 -12.00
CA GLY A 280 -2.50 -17.46 -11.08
C GLY A 280 -1.26 -16.88 -11.76
N ILE A 281 -0.58 -17.63 -12.62
CA ILE A 281 0.57 -17.13 -13.39
C ILE A 281 0.12 -16.00 -14.34
N GLU A 282 -1.04 -16.14 -14.98
CA GLU A 282 -1.59 -15.10 -15.85
C GLU A 282 -2.02 -13.86 -15.04
N GLY A 283 -2.65 -14.04 -13.87
CA GLY A 283 -2.99 -12.95 -12.96
C GLY A 283 -1.75 -12.16 -12.54
N MET A 284 -0.63 -12.83 -12.27
CA MET A 284 0.64 -12.16 -11.96
C MET A 284 1.18 -11.31 -13.12
N ARG A 285 0.88 -11.64 -14.37
CA ARG A 285 1.32 -10.86 -15.53
C ARG A 285 0.68 -9.47 -15.61
N ARG A 286 -0.48 -9.27 -14.99
CA ARG A 286 -1.16 -7.95 -14.95
C ARG A 286 -0.39 -6.89 -14.16
N PHE A 287 0.50 -7.33 -13.24
CA PHE A 287 1.35 -6.43 -12.46
C PHE A 287 2.59 -5.97 -13.22
N ILE A 288 2.80 -6.46 -14.45
CA ILE A 288 3.97 -6.13 -15.26
C ILE A 288 3.75 -4.79 -15.97
N ILE A 289 4.73 -3.93 -15.83
CA ILE A 289 4.89 -2.73 -16.64
C ILE A 289 6.04 -2.99 -17.63
N ASP A 290 5.74 -2.96 -18.91
CA ASP A 290 6.74 -3.10 -19.98
C ASP A 290 6.69 -1.85 -20.88
N GLU A 291 7.56 -0.92 -20.59
CA GLU A 291 7.64 0.35 -21.29
C GLU A 291 9.03 0.60 -21.86
N ARG A 292 9.13 0.68 -23.19
CA ARG A 292 10.38 1.03 -23.89
C ARG A 292 11.59 0.15 -23.53
N GLY A 293 11.34 -1.13 -23.19
CA GLY A 293 12.37 -2.07 -22.77
C GLY A 293 12.75 -1.96 -21.27
N ASP A 294 11.99 -1.23 -20.51
CA ASP A 294 12.01 -1.24 -19.05
C ASP A 294 10.91 -2.18 -18.53
N TRP A 295 11.29 -3.36 -18.10
CA TRP A 295 10.40 -4.38 -17.60
C TRP A 295 10.48 -4.41 -16.07
N ARG A 296 9.38 -4.14 -15.41
CA ARG A 296 9.30 -4.09 -13.96
C ARG A 296 7.97 -4.62 -13.46
N PHE A 297 7.96 -4.98 -12.20
CA PHE A 297 6.79 -5.50 -11.52
C PHE A 297 6.30 -4.49 -10.49
N GLN A 298 5.03 -4.04 -10.58
CA GLN A 298 4.42 -3.18 -9.57
C GLN A 298 3.79 -4.00 -8.44
N ALA A 299 3.55 -3.39 -7.28
CA ALA A 299 3.04 -4.08 -6.10
C ALA A 299 1.61 -4.57 -6.23
N CYS A 300 0.76 -3.73 -6.79
CA CYS A 300 -0.68 -3.88 -6.97
C CYS A 300 -1.17 -2.91 -8.03
N MET A 301 -2.48 -2.86 -8.26
CA MET A 301 -3.14 -1.91 -9.15
C MET A 301 -4.25 -1.20 -8.38
N SER A 302 -4.49 0.08 -8.65
CA SER A 302 -5.39 0.95 -7.89
C SER A 302 -6.53 1.56 -8.71
N PRO A 303 -7.23 0.82 -9.60
CA PRO A 303 -8.22 1.42 -10.48
C PRO A 303 -9.40 2.04 -9.73
N VAL A 304 -9.84 1.46 -8.62
CA VAL A 304 -10.97 1.99 -7.83
C VAL A 304 -10.56 3.26 -7.11
N TRP A 305 -9.44 3.22 -6.40
CA TRP A 305 -8.85 4.36 -5.69
C TRP A 305 -8.58 5.53 -6.62
N ASP A 306 -7.85 5.28 -7.71
CA ASP A 306 -7.47 6.31 -8.68
C ASP A 306 -8.68 6.91 -9.38
N THR A 307 -9.69 6.10 -9.72
CA THR A 307 -10.92 6.58 -10.35
C THR A 307 -11.73 7.44 -9.40
N ALA A 308 -11.84 7.05 -8.13
CA ALA A 308 -12.55 7.84 -7.14
C ALA A 308 -11.90 9.22 -6.94
N TRP A 309 -10.58 9.28 -6.79
CA TRP A 309 -9.87 10.56 -6.69
C TRP A 309 -9.91 11.37 -7.99
N ALA A 310 -9.89 10.74 -9.16
CA ALA A 310 -10.06 11.45 -10.44
C ALA A 310 -11.45 12.10 -10.56
N VAL A 311 -12.50 11.39 -10.16
CA VAL A 311 -13.86 11.94 -10.12
C VAL A 311 -13.91 13.14 -9.17
N ARG A 312 -13.35 13.05 -7.95
CA ARG A 312 -13.28 14.15 -6.99
C ARG A 312 -12.49 15.35 -7.55
N ALA A 313 -11.34 15.10 -8.18
CA ALA A 313 -10.53 16.16 -8.79
C ALA A 313 -11.29 16.90 -9.91
N LEU A 314 -11.97 16.16 -10.79
CA LEU A 314 -12.80 16.73 -11.85
C LEU A 314 -14.02 17.46 -11.28
N ALA A 315 -14.69 16.92 -10.27
CA ALA A 315 -15.80 17.57 -9.61
C ALA A 315 -15.40 18.91 -8.97
N ILE A 316 -14.24 18.97 -8.30
CA ILE A 316 -13.69 20.23 -7.76
C ILE A 316 -13.32 21.19 -8.91
N ALA A 317 -12.89 20.69 -10.06
CA ALA A 317 -12.60 21.50 -11.25
C ALA A 317 -13.87 22.02 -11.96
N GLY A 318 -15.08 21.64 -11.51
CA GLY A 318 -16.36 22.15 -12.00
C GLY A 318 -17.07 21.21 -13.00
N PHE A 319 -16.63 19.95 -13.10
CA PHE A 319 -17.34 18.93 -13.88
C PHE A 319 -18.44 18.30 -13.04
N ASP A 320 -19.62 18.15 -13.60
CA ASP A 320 -20.80 17.57 -12.95
C ASP A 320 -21.22 16.24 -13.61
N GLU A 321 -22.33 15.67 -13.11
CA GLU A 321 -22.90 14.42 -13.59
C GLU A 321 -23.33 14.44 -15.07
N SER A 322 -23.41 15.59 -15.72
CA SER A 322 -23.76 15.70 -17.14
C SER A 322 -22.56 15.44 -18.07
N HIS A 323 -21.34 15.56 -17.54
CA HIS A 323 -20.13 15.38 -18.34
C HIS A 323 -19.87 13.91 -18.69
N PRO A 324 -19.58 13.57 -19.97
CA PRO A 324 -19.41 12.16 -20.37
C PRO A 324 -18.32 11.38 -19.61
N ALA A 325 -17.23 12.04 -19.20
CA ALA A 325 -16.17 11.40 -18.43
C ALA A 325 -16.67 11.02 -17.01
N MET A 326 -17.43 11.90 -16.37
CA MET A 326 -18.03 11.63 -15.06
C MET A 326 -19.04 10.49 -15.14
N GLN A 327 -19.90 10.49 -16.17
CA GLN A 327 -20.88 9.42 -16.38
C GLN A 327 -20.22 8.04 -16.55
N ARG A 328 -19.16 7.96 -17.35
CA ARG A 328 -18.44 6.69 -17.53
C ARG A 328 -17.78 6.22 -16.23
N ALA A 329 -17.13 7.13 -15.51
CA ALA A 329 -16.47 6.80 -14.24
C ALA A 329 -17.47 6.32 -13.18
N VAL A 330 -18.55 7.05 -12.96
CA VAL A 330 -19.61 6.67 -12.02
C VAL A 330 -20.24 5.34 -12.40
N ALA A 331 -20.53 5.11 -13.70
CA ALA A 331 -21.09 3.86 -14.16
C ALA A 331 -20.11 2.68 -13.97
N TRP A 332 -18.81 2.91 -14.13
CA TRP A 332 -17.78 1.90 -13.86
C TRP A 332 -17.72 1.62 -12.36
N ILE A 333 -17.56 2.62 -11.52
CA ILE A 333 -17.49 2.47 -10.04
C ILE A 333 -18.72 1.69 -9.52
N LEU A 334 -19.93 2.00 -9.99
CA LEU A 334 -21.13 1.29 -9.55
C LEU A 334 -21.14 -0.21 -9.93
N ARG A 335 -20.50 -0.59 -11.04
CA ARG A 335 -20.33 -2.00 -11.42
C ARG A 335 -19.32 -2.75 -10.55
N GLU A 336 -18.29 -2.05 -10.07
CA GLU A 336 -17.24 -2.62 -9.23
C GLU A 336 -17.68 -2.77 -7.75
N GLN A 337 -18.90 -2.35 -7.38
CA GLN A 337 -19.36 -2.57 -6.01
C GLN A 337 -19.54 -4.06 -5.73
N ILE A 338 -18.86 -4.54 -4.69
CA ILE A 338 -18.85 -5.95 -4.30
C ILE A 338 -20.28 -6.41 -3.95
N PRO A 339 -20.76 -7.57 -4.46
CA PRO A 339 -22.10 -8.11 -4.17
C PRO A 339 -22.32 -8.43 -2.69
N ASP A 340 -23.56 -8.31 -2.19
CA ASP A 340 -23.93 -8.53 -0.78
C ASP A 340 -23.63 -9.94 -0.27
N ASP A 341 -23.58 -10.92 -1.14
CA ASP A 341 -23.35 -12.34 -0.85
C ASP A 341 -21.91 -12.79 -1.15
N ALA A 342 -21.06 -11.87 -1.65
CA ALA A 342 -19.66 -12.17 -1.89
C ALA A 342 -18.98 -12.70 -0.62
N PRO A 343 -18.18 -13.76 -0.73
CA PRO A 343 -17.38 -14.23 0.40
C PRO A 343 -16.33 -13.18 0.78
N GLY A 344 -15.98 -13.11 2.06
CA GLY A 344 -14.93 -12.20 2.51
C GLY A 344 -14.46 -12.54 3.91
N ASP A 345 -13.18 -12.35 4.14
CA ASP A 345 -12.57 -12.65 5.44
C ASP A 345 -13.05 -11.70 6.55
N TRP A 346 -13.45 -10.47 6.20
CA TRP A 346 -14.03 -9.50 7.13
C TRP A 346 -15.29 -10.05 7.86
N ARG A 347 -16.04 -10.95 7.19
CA ARG A 347 -17.23 -11.61 7.76
C ARG A 347 -16.93 -12.46 8.99
N MET A 348 -15.68 -12.87 9.18
CA MET A 348 -15.29 -13.63 10.38
C MET A 348 -15.52 -12.84 11.67
N LYS A 349 -15.40 -11.51 11.62
CA LYS A 349 -15.64 -10.61 12.76
C LYS A 349 -16.95 -9.82 12.66
N CYS A 350 -17.59 -9.76 11.47
CA CYS A 350 -18.80 -8.99 11.18
C CYS A 350 -19.88 -9.85 10.52
N LYS A 351 -20.25 -10.98 11.13
CA LYS A 351 -21.10 -12.03 10.55
C LYS A 351 -22.51 -11.60 10.14
N GLU A 352 -23.09 -10.64 10.83
CA GLU A 352 -24.49 -10.23 10.63
C GLU A 352 -24.62 -9.05 9.68
N THR A 353 -23.52 -8.49 9.23
CA THR A 353 -23.53 -7.30 8.40
C THR A 353 -23.80 -7.69 6.95
N ARG A 354 -24.88 -7.14 6.40
CA ARG A 354 -25.10 -7.07 4.96
C ARG A 354 -24.58 -5.73 4.50
N GLY A 355 -23.65 -5.74 3.61
CA GLY A 355 -23.11 -4.52 3.11
C GLY A 355 -21.93 -4.81 2.23
N ASN A 356 -21.54 -3.82 1.51
CA ASN A 356 -20.58 -3.92 0.46
C ASN A 356 -19.83 -2.64 0.37
N GLY A 357 -18.54 -2.81 0.36
CA GLY A 357 -17.60 -1.80 -0.04
C GLY A 357 -17.16 -2.01 -1.48
N TRP A 358 -16.05 -1.42 -1.77
CA TRP A 358 -15.25 -1.63 -2.96
C TRP A 358 -13.89 -2.17 -2.56
N ALA A 359 -13.29 -2.96 -3.44
CA ALA A 359 -11.88 -3.31 -3.33
C ALA A 359 -11.00 -2.20 -3.91
N PHE A 360 -9.73 -2.25 -3.62
CA PHE A 360 -8.71 -1.34 -4.18
C PHE A 360 -8.40 -1.65 -5.65
N GLU A 361 -8.40 -2.94 -6.00
CA GLU A 361 -8.07 -3.49 -7.31
C GLU A 361 -9.32 -3.75 -8.16
N PHE A 362 -9.13 -4.28 -9.38
CA PHE A 362 -10.21 -4.70 -10.29
C PHE A 362 -11.03 -5.89 -9.76
N ASP A 363 -10.36 -6.90 -9.23
CA ASP A 363 -10.95 -8.14 -8.77
C ASP A 363 -10.32 -8.55 -7.41
N ASN A 364 -10.89 -8.09 -6.31
CA ASN A 364 -10.47 -8.46 -4.97
C ASN A 364 -11.66 -8.51 -3.99
N ASP A 365 -12.73 -9.19 -4.40
CA ASP A 365 -14.02 -9.21 -3.70
C ASP A 365 -13.95 -9.81 -2.28
N ALA A 366 -12.94 -10.63 -2.00
CA ALA A 366 -12.72 -11.18 -0.67
C ALA A 366 -12.24 -10.14 0.35
N TYR A 367 -11.72 -9.00 -0.10
CA TYR A 367 -11.09 -7.98 0.73
C TYR A 367 -11.55 -6.55 0.38
N PRO A 368 -12.85 -6.22 0.61
CA PRO A 368 -13.30 -4.84 0.48
C PRO A 368 -12.49 -3.92 1.40
N ASP A 369 -12.18 -2.73 0.92
CA ASP A 369 -11.38 -1.72 1.59
C ASP A 369 -12.27 -0.59 2.12
N ILE A 370 -12.09 -0.23 3.40
CA ILE A 370 -12.86 0.84 4.04
C ILE A 370 -12.43 2.20 3.50
N ASP A 371 -11.14 2.39 3.27
CA ASP A 371 -10.61 3.65 2.76
C ASP A 371 -11.12 3.93 1.35
N ASP A 372 -10.98 2.93 0.44
CA ASP A 372 -11.55 3.00 -0.90
C ASP A 372 -13.05 3.25 -0.89
N THR A 373 -13.78 2.49 -0.08
CA THR A 373 -15.23 2.62 0.03
C THR A 373 -15.64 4.03 0.41
N THR A 374 -14.92 4.68 1.33
CA THR A 374 -15.26 6.04 1.76
C THR A 374 -14.98 7.08 0.68
N ILE A 375 -13.84 6.98 0.00
CA ILE A 375 -13.49 7.89 -1.10
C ILE A 375 -14.42 7.69 -2.31
N VAL A 376 -14.77 6.43 -2.60
CA VAL A 376 -15.78 6.11 -3.64
C VAL A 376 -17.13 6.75 -3.32
N VAL A 377 -17.62 6.64 -2.09
CA VAL A 377 -18.89 7.28 -1.70
C VAL A 377 -18.81 8.80 -1.88
N LEU A 378 -17.72 9.45 -1.47
CA LEU A 378 -17.51 10.88 -1.68
C LEU A 378 -17.50 11.22 -3.18
N ALA A 379 -16.79 10.45 -4.00
CA ALA A 379 -16.78 10.62 -5.45
C ALA A 379 -18.15 10.47 -6.09
N LEU A 380 -18.94 9.46 -5.66
CA LEU A 380 -20.32 9.27 -6.12
C LEU A 380 -21.22 10.44 -5.73
N LEU A 381 -21.07 10.99 -4.52
CA LEU A 381 -21.83 12.15 -4.06
C LEU A 381 -21.51 13.44 -4.83
N GLU A 382 -20.26 13.58 -5.28
CA GLU A 382 -19.77 14.74 -6.02
C GLU A 382 -20.04 14.64 -7.54
N GLY A 383 -19.98 13.43 -8.11
CA GLY A 383 -20.01 13.20 -9.56
C GLY A 383 -21.21 12.40 -10.09
N GLY A 384 -22.06 11.84 -9.22
CA GLY A 384 -23.16 10.96 -9.60
C GLY A 384 -24.54 11.56 -9.44
N GLU A 385 -25.49 11.12 -10.28
CA GLU A 385 -26.90 11.47 -10.10
C GLU A 385 -27.43 10.88 -8.79
N ARG A 386 -27.95 11.69 -7.89
CA ARG A 386 -28.39 11.32 -6.53
C ARG A 386 -29.29 10.09 -6.47
N LYS A 387 -30.22 9.96 -7.41
CA LYS A 387 -31.16 8.83 -7.45
C LYS A 387 -30.47 7.53 -7.88
N ALA A 388 -29.55 7.61 -8.80
CA ALA A 388 -28.83 6.44 -9.34
C ALA A 388 -27.85 5.82 -8.32
N ILE A 389 -27.23 6.65 -7.47
CA ILE A 389 -26.23 6.22 -6.50
C ILE A 389 -26.81 5.81 -5.12
N ALA A 390 -28.07 6.17 -4.82
CA ALA A 390 -28.63 6.15 -3.47
C ALA A 390 -28.53 4.77 -2.78
N ASP A 391 -28.86 3.70 -3.47
CA ASP A 391 -28.81 2.35 -2.91
C ASP A 391 -27.38 1.87 -2.67
N SER A 392 -26.47 2.14 -3.60
CA SER A 392 -25.03 1.81 -3.47
C SER A 392 -24.38 2.52 -2.29
N VAL A 393 -24.66 3.81 -2.15
CA VAL A 393 -24.17 4.65 -1.05
C VAL A 393 -24.71 4.17 0.30
N ASP A 394 -26.01 3.82 0.40
CA ASP A 394 -26.59 3.34 1.66
C ASP A 394 -26.01 1.96 2.06
N ARG A 395 -25.78 1.06 1.10
CA ARG A 395 -25.11 -0.22 1.35
C ARG A 395 -23.69 -0.03 1.88
N ALA A 396 -22.90 0.84 1.23
CA ALA A 396 -21.54 1.16 1.64
C ALA A 396 -21.51 1.80 3.05
N ARG A 397 -22.38 2.75 3.32
CA ARG A 397 -22.50 3.39 4.62
C ARG A 397 -22.77 2.36 5.74
N ARG A 398 -23.73 1.45 5.53
CA ARG A 398 -24.07 0.42 6.53
C ARG A 398 -22.89 -0.51 6.79
N TRP A 399 -22.15 -0.89 5.73
CA TRP A 399 -20.98 -1.74 5.86
C TRP A 399 -19.86 -1.02 6.62
N THR A 400 -19.51 0.22 6.24
CA THR A 400 -18.48 1.01 6.91
C THR A 400 -18.77 1.20 8.40
N LEU A 401 -20.01 1.51 8.77
CA LEU A 401 -20.42 1.66 10.17
C LEU A 401 -20.31 0.34 10.95
N ALA A 402 -20.51 -0.81 10.31
CA ALA A 402 -20.36 -2.10 10.97
C ALA A 402 -18.89 -2.52 11.15
N MET A 403 -17.98 -1.90 10.42
CA MET A 403 -16.54 -2.17 10.49
C MET A 403 -15.82 -1.32 11.55
N ASP A 404 -16.52 -0.48 12.31
CA ASP A 404 -15.92 0.30 13.39
C ASP A 404 -15.25 -0.61 14.43
N SER A 405 -14.07 -0.25 14.86
CA SER A 405 -13.33 -0.94 15.91
C SER A 405 -13.78 -0.45 17.29
N ARG A 406 -13.50 -1.26 18.34
CA ARG A 406 -13.92 -0.96 19.74
C ARG A 406 -13.41 0.37 20.28
N ASN A 407 -12.29 0.87 19.76
CA ASN A 407 -11.76 2.19 20.09
C ASN A 407 -12.46 3.34 19.37
N GLY A 408 -13.48 3.05 18.54
CA GLY A 408 -14.27 4.04 17.81
C GLY A 408 -13.63 4.56 16.52
N ALA A 409 -12.62 3.89 15.99
CA ALA A 409 -11.91 4.26 14.79
C ALA A 409 -11.94 3.12 13.76
N TRP A 410 -11.46 3.36 12.55
CA TRP A 410 -11.46 2.40 11.44
C TRP A 410 -10.05 2.06 10.98
N ALA A 411 -9.86 0.79 10.66
CA ALA A 411 -8.75 0.26 9.90
C ALA A 411 -9.14 0.15 8.42
N ALA A 412 -8.21 -0.19 7.54
CA ALA A 412 -8.51 -0.30 6.11
C ALA A 412 -9.34 -1.54 5.77
N PHE A 413 -9.05 -2.72 6.38
CA PHE A 413 -9.68 -4.00 5.99
C PHE A 413 -10.30 -4.77 7.15
N ASP A 414 -9.68 -4.76 8.31
CA ASP A 414 -9.99 -5.70 9.39
C ASP A 414 -10.51 -4.98 10.65
N ARG A 415 -11.71 -5.32 11.09
CA ARG A 415 -12.24 -4.84 12.37
C ARG A 415 -11.47 -5.44 13.54
N ASP A 416 -11.10 -4.61 14.54
CA ASP A 416 -10.43 -5.05 15.79
C ASP A 416 -9.15 -5.89 15.55
N ASN A 417 -8.37 -5.56 14.53
CA ASN A 417 -7.11 -6.25 14.25
C ASN A 417 -5.94 -5.53 14.93
N THR A 418 -5.87 -5.67 16.25
CA THR A 418 -5.00 -4.85 17.12
C THR A 418 -4.09 -5.69 18.03
N ARG A 419 -3.88 -6.98 17.73
CA ARG A 419 -3.05 -7.86 18.58
C ARG A 419 -1.55 -7.64 18.33
N GLU A 420 -0.96 -6.65 18.97
CA GLU A 420 0.47 -6.34 18.89
C GLU A 420 1.41 -7.51 19.26
N LEU A 421 0.88 -8.57 19.88
CA LEU A 421 1.65 -9.77 20.19
C LEU A 421 2.27 -10.39 18.91
N LEU A 422 1.63 -10.20 17.75
CA LEU A 422 2.14 -10.69 16.47
C LEU A 422 3.48 -10.05 16.08
N TYR A 423 3.71 -8.77 16.42
CA TYR A 423 5.00 -8.11 16.17
C TYR A 423 6.18 -8.69 16.97
N ARG A 424 5.89 -9.59 17.93
CA ARG A 424 6.92 -10.24 18.73
C ARG A 424 7.33 -11.62 18.21
N MET A 425 6.64 -12.10 17.17
CA MET A 425 6.99 -13.39 16.57
C MET A 425 8.34 -13.31 15.85
N PRO A 426 9.15 -14.38 15.85
CA PRO A 426 10.41 -14.41 15.10
C PRO A 426 10.25 -14.18 13.59
N PHE A 427 9.06 -14.40 13.07
CA PHE A 427 8.68 -14.22 11.68
C PHE A 427 8.35 -12.76 11.32
N SER A 428 8.12 -11.90 12.32
CA SER A 428 7.63 -10.53 12.16
C SER A 428 8.79 -9.54 12.15
N ASP A 429 9.67 -9.62 11.18
CA ASP A 429 10.74 -8.65 10.99
C ASP A 429 10.39 -7.56 9.96
N PHE A 430 9.16 -7.57 9.47
CA PHE A 430 8.54 -6.45 8.76
C PHE A 430 7.31 -5.94 9.51
N GLY A 431 7.12 -4.62 9.52
CA GLY A 431 6.28 -3.93 10.50
C GLY A 431 4.76 -3.96 10.26
N ALA A 432 4.21 -4.90 9.46
CA ALA A 432 2.82 -4.83 9.01
C ALA A 432 2.04 -6.14 9.19
N MET A 433 2.12 -6.73 10.38
CA MET A 433 1.43 -7.99 10.69
C MET A 433 -0.06 -7.82 11.02
N ILE A 434 -0.45 -6.62 11.45
CA ILE A 434 -1.82 -6.30 11.85
C ILE A 434 -2.30 -5.04 11.11
N ASP A 435 -3.62 -4.86 11.09
CA ASP A 435 -4.33 -3.72 10.52
C ASP A 435 -5.06 -2.94 11.63
N PRO A 436 -4.34 -2.13 12.42
CA PRO A 436 -4.96 -1.33 13.46
C PRO A 436 -5.68 -0.13 12.85
N PRO A 437 -6.72 0.41 13.52
CA PRO A 437 -7.32 1.70 13.15
C PRO A 437 -6.28 2.81 13.06
N THR A 438 -6.45 3.69 12.08
CA THR A 438 -5.53 4.79 11.80
C THR A 438 -6.25 6.13 11.62
N GLU A 439 -5.51 7.22 11.73
CA GLU A 439 -6.03 8.57 11.69
C GLU A 439 -6.56 8.95 10.32
N ASP A 440 -5.84 8.59 9.26
CA ASP A 440 -6.19 8.85 7.86
C ASP A 440 -7.48 8.13 7.46
N VAL A 441 -7.59 6.81 7.65
CA VAL A 441 -8.79 6.03 7.35
C VAL A 441 -9.97 6.50 8.20
N THR A 442 -9.76 6.75 9.50
CA THR A 442 -10.82 7.28 10.37
C THR A 442 -11.31 8.64 9.89
N ALA A 443 -10.40 9.51 9.45
CA ALA A 443 -10.74 10.82 8.92
C ALA A 443 -11.59 10.71 7.64
N HIS A 444 -11.21 9.86 6.69
CA HIS A 444 -12.00 9.66 5.47
C HIS A 444 -13.40 9.13 5.76
N VAL A 445 -13.54 8.19 6.72
CA VAL A 445 -14.87 7.74 7.17
C VAL A 445 -15.69 8.90 7.75
N LEU A 446 -15.10 9.74 8.57
CA LEU A 446 -15.79 10.88 9.15
C LEU A 446 -16.18 11.94 8.09
N GLU A 447 -15.32 12.19 7.10
CA GLU A 447 -15.64 13.07 5.96
C GLU A 447 -16.83 12.52 5.17
N MET A 448 -16.83 11.21 4.87
CA MET A 448 -17.96 10.54 4.21
C MET A 448 -19.26 10.67 5.00
N LEU A 449 -19.22 10.40 6.31
CA LEU A 449 -20.41 10.49 7.17
C LEU A 449 -20.93 11.93 7.23
N ALA A 450 -20.05 12.93 7.31
CA ALA A 450 -20.42 14.34 7.22
C ALA A 450 -21.11 14.67 5.90
N ALA A 451 -20.58 14.21 4.77
CA ALA A 451 -21.18 14.41 3.44
C ALA A 451 -22.56 13.73 3.30
N LEU A 452 -22.83 12.70 4.10
CA LEU A 452 -24.13 12.03 4.22
C LEU A 452 -25.09 12.72 5.22
N GLY A 453 -24.66 13.85 5.81
CA GLY A 453 -25.47 14.63 6.77
C GLY A 453 -25.40 14.12 8.20
N GLU A 454 -24.43 13.27 8.53
CA GLU A 454 -24.25 12.75 9.89
C GLU A 454 -23.23 13.61 10.66
N GLY A 455 -23.65 14.14 11.79
CA GLY A 455 -22.80 14.97 12.66
C GLY A 455 -22.45 14.29 13.98
N ALA A 456 -21.91 15.08 14.92
CA ALA A 456 -21.47 14.61 16.24
C ALA A 456 -22.56 13.96 17.12
N SER A 457 -23.83 14.08 16.76
CA SER A 457 -24.94 13.35 17.39
C SER A 457 -24.97 11.87 17.05
N ASN A 458 -24.32 11.45 15.95
CA ASN A 458 -24.10 10.04 15.64
C ASN A 458 -23.02 9.49 16.56
N PRO A 459 -23.28 8.39 17.32
CA PRO A 459 -22.30 7.82 18.23
C PRO A 459 -20.99 7.36 17.58
N ALA A 460 -21.04 6.91 16.31
CA ALA A 460 -19.84 6.51 15.58
C ALA A 460 -18.96 7.74 15.26
N VAL A 461 -19.57 8.83 14.79
CA VAL A 461 -18.88 10.10 14.54
C VAL A 461 -18.26 10.64 15.84
N ALA A 462 -19.00 10.63 16.94
CA ALA A 462 -18.51 11.11 18.24
C ALA A 462 -17.28 10.34 18.72
N ARG A 463 -17.28 9.00 18.58
CA ARG A 463 -16.12 8.16 18.95
C ARG A 463 -14.92 8.38 18.03
N GLY A 464 -15.16 8.50 16.71
CA GLY A 464 -14.10 8.81 15.74
C GLY A 464 -13.43 10.16 16.02
N LEU A 465 -14.22 11.19 16.35
CA LEU A 465 -13.69 12.50 16.76
C LEU A 465 -12.86 12.41 18.05
N GLU A 466 -13.27 11.60 19.02
CA GLU A 466 -12.50 11.39 20.26
C GLU A 466 -11.17 10.67 19.96
N TYR A 467 -11.18 9.69 19.05
CA TYR A 467 -9.95 9.03 18.58
C TYR A 467 -9.00 10.04 17.94
N LEU A 468 -9.45 10.85 16.98
CA LEU A 468 -8.62 11.86 16.31
C LEU A 468 -8.08 12.91 17.29
N ARG A 469 -8.86 13.30 18.31
CA ARG A 469 -8.39 14.20 19.37
C ARG A 469 -7.27 13.56 20.18
N GLY A 470 -7.43 12.28 20.53
CA GLY A 470 -6.45 11.53 21.34
C GLY A 470 -5.15 11.21 20.61
N THR A 471 -5.15 11.18 19.28
CA THR A 471 -3.98 10.82 18.45
C THR A 471 -3.24 12.01 17.86
N GLN A 472 -3.79 13.25 17.99
CA GLN A 472 -3.08 14.44 17.54
C GLN A 472 -1.73 14.58 18.25
N LYS A 473 -0.66 14.68 17.46
CA LYS A 473 0.69 14.82 18.00
C LYS A 473 0.87 16.14 18.78
N PRO A 474 1.80 16.20 19.75
CA PRO A 474 2.01 17.42 20.55
C PRO A 474 2.31 18.66 19.71
N TRP A 475 2.94 18.50 18.54
CA TRP A 475 3.23 19.59 17.60
C TRP A 475 2.08 19.92 16.64
N GLY A 476 0.97 19.17 16.64
CA GLY A 476 -0.28 19.50 15.93
C GLY A 476 -0.64 18.61 14.76
N SER A 477 0.26 17.77 14.24
CA SER A 477 -0.02 16.88 13.09
C SER A 477 -0.71 15.58 13.50
N TRP A 478 -1.13 14.80 12.49
CA TRP A 478 -1.54 13.40 12.63
C TRP A 478 -0.72 12.48 11.72
N TYR A 479 -0.59 11.24 12.15
CA TYR A 479 0.07 10.19 11.42
C TYR A 479 -0.75 9.77 10.20
N GLY A 480 -0.09 9.55 9.05
CA GLY A 480 -0.66 8.99 7.84
C GLY A 480 -0.14 7.57 7.62
N ARG A 481 -1.02 6.58 7.69
CA ARG A 481 -0.65 5.17 7.50
C ARG A 481 -0.41 4.84 6.04
N TRP A 482 -1.26 5.34 5.14
CA TRP A 482 -1.28 4.98 3.74
C TRP A 482 -0.60 6.00 2.83
N GLY A 483 -0.64 7.27 3.16
CA GLY A 483 0.14 8.33 2.52
C GLY A 483 1.31 8.81 3.39
N VAL A 484 2.43 9.23 2.79
CA VAL A 484 3.65 9.69 3.48
C VAL A 484 3.53 11.13 3.90
N ASN A 485 3.57 11.41 5.11
CA ASN A 485 3.20 10.74 6.35
C ASN A 485 2.35 11.73 7.14
N HIS A 486 2.98 12.61 7.98
CA HIS A 486 2.25 13.59 8.79
C HIS A 486 1.58 14.69 7.97
N VAL A 487 2.15 15.08 6.82
CA VAL A 487 1.49 16.06 5.92
C VAL A 487 0.19 15.48 5.37
N TYR A 488 0.21 14.21 4.93
CA TYR A 488 -0.97 13.50 4.44
C TYR A 488 -2.03 13.33 5.53
N GLY A 489 -1.68 12.69 6.65
CA GLY A 489 -2.62 12.43 7.75
C GLY A 489 -3.23 13.72 8.31
N THR A 490 -2.45 14.80 8.35
CA THR A 490 -2.94 16.12 8.77
C THR A 490 -3.95 16.69 7.79
N TRP A 491 -3.72 16.57 6.49
CA TRP A 491 -4.70 16.97 5.48
C TRP A 491 -6.00 16.17 5.60
N CYS A 492 -5.94 14.84 5.72
CA CYS A 492 -7.12 13.98 5.87
C CYS A 492 -7.97 14.42 7.08
N VAL A 493 -7.32 14.63 8.24
CA VAL A 493 -8.05 15.02 9.45
C VAL A 493 -8.63 16.43 9.36
N ILE A 494 -7.92 17.41 8.80
CA ILE A 494 -8.47 18.75 8.57
C ILE A 494 -9.69 18.65 7.65
N SER A 495 -9.67 17.83 6.59
CA SER A 495 -10.82 17.61 5.71
C SER A 495 -12.06 17.15 6.48
N ALA A 496 -11.88 16.10 7.30
CA ALA A 496 -12.97 15.56 8.13
C ALA A 496 -13.51 16.55 9.14
N LEU A 497 -12.64 17.25 9.88
CA LEU A 497 -13.05 18.22 10.90
C LEU A 497 -13.79 19.41 10.28
N THR A 498 -13.33 19.86 9.12
CA THR A 498 -13.99 20.95 8.37
C THR A 498 -15.37 20.50 7.86
N ALA A 499 -15.48 19.31 7.30
CA ALA A 499 -16.75 18.76 6.83
C ALA A 499 -17.78 18.60 7.98
N LEU A 500 -17.31 18.27 9.18
CA LEU A 500 -18.13 18.15 10.39
C LEU A 500 -18.38 19.50 11.09
N HIS A 501 -17.83 20.60 10.61
CA HIS A 501 -17.89 21.93 11.24
C HIS A 501 -17.49 21.91 12.74
N THR A 502 -16.36 21.26 13.06
CA THR A 502 -15.89 21.07 14.43
C THR A 502 -14.36 21.03 14.52
N GLY A 503 -13.82 21.07 15.73
CA GLY A 503 -12.40 20.83 15.96
C GLY A 503 -11.50 22.05 15.76
N ASP A 504 -12.01 23.27 15.87
CA ASP A 504 -11.28 24.52 15.61
C ASP A 504 -9.91 24.56 16.29
N GLU A 505 -9.79 24.18 17.57
CA GLU A 505 -8.51 24.14 18.29
C GLU A 505 -7.53 23.13 17.67
N MET A 506 -8.01 21.95 17.27
CA MET A 506 -7.20 20.94 16.62
C MET A 506 -6.72 21.43 15.24
N ILE A 507 -7.60 22.08 14.48
CA ILE A 507 -7.30 22.67 13.17
C ILE A 507 -6.23 23.77 13.32
N GLU A 508 -6.37 24.69 14.28
CA GLU A 508 -5.40 25.76 14.50
C GLU A 508 -4.00 25.23 14.82
N ARG A 509 -3.89 24.19 15.66
CA ARG A 509 -2.61 23.55 15.95
C ARG A 509 -2.01 22.89 14.70
N ALA A 510 -2.83 22.24 13.89
CA ALA A 510 -2.40 21.61 12.64
C ALA A 510 -1.94 22.64 11.60
N VAL A 511 -2.69 23.73 11.45
CA VAL A 511 -2.31 24.88 10.58
C VAL A 511 -0.96 25.46 11.03
N ALA A 512 -0.78 25.70 12.33
CA ALA A 512 0.49 26.22 12.84
C ALA A 512 1.67 25.30 12.49
N TRP A 513 1.50 23.97 12.61
CA TRP A 513 2.52 23.00 12.23
C TRP A 513 2.79 23.01 10.71
N LEU A 514 1.74 22.97 9.88
CA LEU A 514 1.89 23.01 8.42
C LEU A 514 2.67 24.26 7.94
N LEU A 515 2.39 25.41 8.55
CA LEU A 515 3.11 26.66 8.25
C LEU A 515 4.59 26.60 8.65
N GLN A 516 4.91 25.89 9.74
CA GLN A 516 6.28 25.71 10.23
C GLN A 516 7.09 24.80 9.30
N VAL A 517 6.50 23.76 8.72
CA VAL A 517 7.20 22.75 7.92
C VAL A 517 7.17 23.05 6.41
N GLN A 518 6.62 24.19 5.99
CA GLN A 518 6.71 24.62 4.58
C GLN A 518 8.16 24.91 4.20
N ASN A 519 8.64 24.30 3.12
CA ASN A 519 9.98 24.51 2.60
C ASN A 519 10.19 25.93 2.02
N SER A 520 11.44 26.35 1.91
CA SER A 520 11.81 27.67 1.39
C SER A 520 11.43 27.90 -0.07
N ASP A 521 11.28 26.81 -0.86
CA ASP A 521 10.79 26.85 -2.25
C ASP A 521 9.27 27.00 -2.36
N GLY A 522 8.58 27.03 -1.23
CA GLY A 522 7.13 27.16 -1.14
C GLY A 522 6.34 25.86 -1.15
N GLY A 523 6.98 24.72 -1.38
CA GLY A 523 6.36 23.41 -1.34
C GLY A 523 6.35 22.80 0.07
N TRP A 524 5.79 21.60 0.14
CA TRP A 524 5.89 20.69 1.28
C TRP A 524 6.50 19.38 0.83
N GLY A 525 7.24 18.74 1.73
CA GLY A 525 7.83 17.44 1.50
C GLY A 525 8.13 16.72 2.80
N GLU A 526 7.97 15.43 2.80
CA GLU A 526 8.24 14.57 3.94
C GLU A 526 8.87 13.26 3.45
N SER A 527 10.02 12.92 4.00
CA SER A 527 10.71 11.68 3.67
C SER A 527 10.01 10.46 4.32
N CYS A 528 10.06 9.32 3.64
CA CYS A 528 9.68 8.02 4.22
C CYS A 528 10.44 7.68 5.52
N HIS A 529 11.55 8.36 5.79
CA HIS A 529 12.30 8.20 7.05
C HIS A 529 11.48 8.59 8.29
N SER A 530 10.48 9.48 8.14
CA SER A 530 9.56 9.88 9.23
C SER A 530 8.78 8.70 9.84
N TYR A 531 8.61 7.60 9.12
CA TYR A 531 8.03 6.37 9.70
C TYR A 531 8.96 5.64 10.67
N ALA A 532 10.27 5.82 10.53
CA ALA A 532 11.26 5.23 11.42
C ALA A 532 11.61 6.16 12.58
N ASP A 533 11.61 7.47 12.33
CA ASP A 533 11.97 8.52 13.29
C ASP A 533 11.02 9.72 13.12
N GLU A 534 10.11 9.91 14.07
CA GLU A 534 9.11 10.99 14.06
C GLU A 534 9.74 12.40 14.11
N SER A 535 11.01 12.54 14.45
CA SER A 535 11.70 13.83 14.37
C SER A 535 11.84 14.36 12.94
N PHE A 536 11.61 13.50 11.94
CA PHE A 536 11.56 13.84 10.52
C PHE A 536 10.14 14.18 10.03
N ALA A 537 9.15 14.32 10.92
CA ALA A 537 7.78 14.71 10.55
C ALA A 537 7.78 16.06 9.81
N GLY A 538 7.27 16.06 8.57
CA GLY A 538 7.25 17.24 7.69
C GLY A 538 8.62 17.65 7.14
N ILE A 539 9.64 16.81 7.22
CA ILE A 539 10.99 17.09 6.72
C ILE A 539 11.29 16.21 5.50
N GLY A 540 11.53 16.83 4.37
CA GLY A 540 11.89 16.21 3.10
C GLY A 540 11.91 17.23 1.96
N SER A 541 12.36 16.79 0.77
CA SER A 541 12.27 17.58 -0.45
C SER A 541 10.83 17.84 -0.82
N SER A 542 10.52 19.02 -1.33
CA SER A 542 9.16 19.34 -1.77
C SER A 542 8.74 18.44 -2.93
N THR A 543 7.53 17.87 -2.82
CA THR A 543 6.93 17.06 -3.87
C THR A 543 5.59 17.67 -4.34
N PRO A 544 5.14 17.43 -5.57
CA PRO A 544 3.85 17.89 -6.04
C PRO A 544 2.67 17.39 -5.19
N SER A 545 2.64 16.10 -4.83
CA SER A 545 1.56 15.50 -4.03
C SER A 545 1.50 16.09 -2.63
N GLN A 546 2.63 16.13 -1.91
CA GLN A 546 2.68 16.61 -0.53
C GLN A 546 2.47 18.13 -0.47
N THR A 547 2.96 18.87 -1.48
CA THR A 547 2.65 20.31 -1.62
C THR A 547 1.15 20.51 -1.80
N ALA A 548 0.50 19.71 -2.63
CA ALA A 548 -0.94 19.79 -2.82
C ALA A 548 -1.71 19.48 -1.53
N TRP A 549 -1.31 18.47 -0.75
CA TRP A 549 -1.93 18.18 0.55
C TRP A 549 -1.78 19.34 1.54
N GLY A 550 -0.60 19.96 1.62
CA GLY A 550 -0.40 21.15 2.45
C GLY A 550 -1.27 22.34 2.02
N VAL A 551 -1.38 22.59 0.71
CA VAL A 551 -2.24 23.64 0.14
C VAL A 551 -3.72 23.35 0.43
N LEU A 552 -4.19 22.14 0.13
CA LEU A 552 -5.58 21.71 0.37
C LEU A 552 -5.96 21.82 1.86
N ALA A 553 -5.08 21.37 2.75
CA ALA A 553 -5.28 21.48 4.19
C ALA A 553 -5.49 22.93 4.63
N LEU A 554 -4.64 23.85 4.18
CA LEU A 554 -4.77 25.28 4.51
C LEU A 554 -6.02 25.92 3.89
N GLN A 555 -6.38 25.55 2.65
CA GLN A 555 -7.61 26.02 2.00
C GLN A 555 -8.85 25.57 2.77
N LEU A 556 -8.92 24.28 3.13
CA LEU A 556 -10.03 23.69 3.90
C LEU A 556 -10.11 24.29 5.32
N ALA A 557 -8.98 24.58 5.95
CA ALA A 557 -8.93 25.26 7.25
C ALA A 557 -9.35 26.74 7.20
N GLY A 558 -9.93 27.22 6.09
CA GLY A 558 -10.38 28.62 5.94
C GLY A 558 -9.24 29.62 5.77
N ARG A 559 -8.08 29.21 5.28
CA ARG A 559 -6.89 30.05 5.06
C ARG A 559 -6.49 30.22 3.58
N PRO A 560 -7.43 30.30 2.60
CA PRO A 560 -7.11 30.29 1.17
C PRO A 560 -6.28 31.50 0.72
N GLN A 561 -6.31 32.62 1.46
CA GLN A 561 -5.53 33.82 1.16
C GLN A 561 -4.17 33.87 1.90
N HIS A 562 -3.86 32.86 2.72
CA HIS A 562 -2.60 32.85 3.44
C HIS A 562 -1.40 32.81 2.46
N PRO A 563 -0.31 33.59 2.69
CA PRO A 563 0.83 33.62 1.78
C PRO A 563 1.45 32.23 1.51
N ALA A 564 1.38 31.31 2.45
CA ALA A 564 1.85 29.94 2.29
C ALA A 564 1.10 29.19 1.17
N VAL A 565 -0.22 29.37 1.06
CA VAL A 565 -1.03 28.82 -0.04
C VAL A 565 -0.57 29.38 -1.38
N GLY A 566 -0.35 30.70 -1.45
CA GLY A 566 0.18 31.35 -2.66
C GLY A 566 1.54 30.80 -3.11
N ARG A 567 2.45 30.55 -2.17
CA ARG A 567 3.75 29.93 -2.48
C ARG A 567 3.61 28.48 -2.95
N GLY A 568 2.77 27.68 -2.29
CA GLY A 568 2.52 26.29 -2.69
C GLY A 568 1.92 26.18 -4.10
N LEU A 569 0.94 27.04 -4.41
CA LEU A 569 0.36 27.10 -5.76
C LEU A 569 1.39 27.56 -6.82
N ALA A 570 2.28 28.51 -6.47
CA ALA A 570 3.39 28.91 -7.36
C ALA A 570 4.33 27.75 -7.61
N TYR A 571 4.74 27.01 -6.58
CA TYR A 571 5.55 25.79 -6.70
C TYR A 571 4.91 24.79 -7.68
N LEU A 572 3.63 24.49 -7.52
CA LEU A 572 2.91 23.55 -8.42
C LEU A 572 2.90 24.07 -9.87
N CYS A 573 2.64 25.35 -10.08
CA CYS A 573 2.63 25.95 -11.43
C CYS A 573 4.01 25.92 -12.10
N GLU A 574 5.07 26.20 -11.36
CA GLU A 574 6.44 26.26 -11.87
C GLU A 574 7.02 24.89 -12.18
N ARG A 575 6.60 23.85 -11.43
CA ARG A 575 7.06 22.46 -11.62
C ARG A 575 6.22 21.67 -12.63
N GLN A 576 5.07 22.22 -13.08
CA GLN A 576 4.24 21.55 -14.06
C GLN A 576 4.92 21.48 -15.44
N ARG A 577 4.97 20.31 -16.02
CA ARG A 577 5.47 20.06 -17.39
C ARG A 577 4.52 20.64 -18.45
N SER A 578 5.02 20.77 -19.67
CA SER A 578 4.25 21.30 -20.79
C SER A 578 3.03 20.46 -21.16
N ASP A 579 3.06 19.16 -20.91
CA ASP A 579 1.98 18.20 -21.14
C ASP A 579 0.89 18.21 -20.07
N GLY A 580 1.09 18.96 -18.99
CA GLY A 580 0.15 19.09 -17.87
C GLY A 580 0.49 18.21 -16.67
N THR A 581 1.54 17.41 -16.75
CA THR A 581 1.97 16.47 -15.70
C THR A 581 2.99 17.07 -14.74
N TRP A 582 3.33 16.33 -13.69
CA TRP A 582 4.42 16.60 -12.77
C TRP A 582 5.34 15.38 -12.61
N ASP A 583 6.61 15.62 -12.36
CA ASP A 583 7.57 14.59 -11.96
C ASP A 583 7.66 14.50 -10.44
N GLU A 584 7.66 13.28 -9.92
CA GLU A 584 7.78 12.97 -8.50
C GLU A 584 8.39 11.57 -8.37
N PRO A 585 9.71 11.45 -8.18
CA PRO A 585 10.35 10.16 -7.98
C PRO A 585 10.20 9.64 -6.53
N GLU A 586 9.79 10.50 -5.60
CA GLU A 586 9.62 10.17 -4.19
C GLU A 586 8.42 9.24 -3.98
N CYS A 587 8.56 8.29 -3.06
CA CYS A 587 7.43 7.49 -2.61
C CYS A 587 6.54 8.35 -1.71
N THR A 588 5.29 8.52 -2.11
CA THR A 588 4.27 9.29 -1.37
C THR A 588 3.18 8.40 -0.76
N GLY A 589 3.31 7.09 -0.90
CA GLY A 589 2.47 6.08 -0.27
C GLY A 589 3.27 4.95 0.36
N THR A 590 2.60 4.10 1.10
CA THR A 590 3.19 2.93 1.74
C THR A 590 2.24 1.75 1.78
N GLY A 591 2.74 0.57 1.42
CA GLY A 591 2.09 -0.70 1.74
C GLY A 591 2.38 -1.09 3.20
N PHE A 592 3.66 -1.05 3.61
CA PHE A 592 4.09 -1.39 4.97
C PHE A 592 5.05 -0.31 5.49
N PRO A 593 4.62 0.54 6.43
CA PRO A 593 5.48 1.56 7.03
C PRO A 593 6.78 0.96 7.54
N ARG A 594 7.90 1.58 7.19
CA ARG A 594 9.31 1.17 7.45
C ARG A 594 9.86 0.11 6.50
N ASP A 595 9.03 -0.69 5.83
CA ASP A 595 9.50 -1.88 5.12
C ASP A 595 9.15 -1.88 3.63
N PHE A 596 8.05 -1.22 3.24
CA PHE A 596 7.59 -1.24 1.85
C PHE A 596 6.86 0.06 1.49
N TYR A 597 7.39 0.78 0.51
CA TYR A 597 6.91 2.07 0.07
C TYR A 597 6.47 2.03 -1.38
N ILE A 598 5.56 2.93 -1.73
CA ILE A 598 4.92 2.98 -3.04
C ILE A 598 4.95 4.43 -3.56
N ASN A 599 5.40 4.61 -4.79
CA ASN A 599 5.19 5.82 -5.54
C ASN A 599 3.90 5.67 -6.36
N TYR A 600 2.84 6.34 -5.93
CA TYR A 600 1.56 6.39 -6.62
C TYR A 600 1.65 7.41 -7.76
N HIS A 601 1.80 6.94 -9.01
CA HIS A 601 2.04 7.84 -10.13
C HIS A 601 0.91 8.83 -10.38
N LEU A 602 -0.35 8.51 -10.03
CA LEU A 602 -1.45 9.45 -10.18
C LEU A 602 -1.55 10.49 -9.06
N TYR A 603 -0.97 10.26 -7.88
CA TYR A 603 -1.00 11.25 -6.78
C TYR A 603 -0.42 12.59 -7.21
N ARG A 604 0.73 12.58 -7.90
CA ARG A 604 1.40 13.76 -8.42
C ARG A 604 0.60 14.54 -9.48
N HIS A 605 -0.53 13.99 -9.94
CA HIS A 605 -1.43 14.65 -10.91
C HIS A 605 -2.78 15.01 -10.28
N LEU A 606 -3.38 14.09 -9.53
CA LEU A 606 -4.69 14.24 -8.94
C LEU A 606 -4.72 15.35 -7.87
N PHE A 607 -3.84 15.29 -6.89
CA PHE A 607 -3.85 16.24 -5.78
C PHE A 607 -3.43 17.65 -6.19
N PRO A 608 -2.40 17.88 -7.04
CA PRO A 608 -2.14 19.19 -7.61
C PRO A 608 -3.33 19.77 -8.39
N THR A 609 -4.03 18.93 -9.16
CA THR A 609 -5.26 19.35 -9.88
C THR A 609 -6.33 19.83 -8.90
N MET A 610 -6.56 19.07 -7.81
CA MET A 610 -7.52 19.47 -6.76
C MET A 610 -7.12 20.79 -6.09
N ALA A 611 -5.87 20.96 -5.72
CA ALA A 611 -5.38 22.18 -5.06
C ALA A 611 -5.51 23.43 -5.95
N LEU A 612 -5.20 23.30 -7.25
CA LEU A 612 -5.38 24.36 -8.22
C LEU A 612 -6.87 24.70 -8.46
N ALA A 613 -7.72 23.67 -8.56
CA ALA A 613 -9.16 23.82 -8.80
C ALA A 613 -9.88 24.49 -7.60
N MET A 614 -9.58 24.06 -6.37
CA MET A 614 -10.16 24.64 -5.16
C MET A 614 -9.83 26.11 -5.02
N ASN A 615 -8.63 26.54 -5.40
CA ASN A 615 -8.25 27.97 -5.41
C ASN A 615 -9.12 28.80 -6.38
N GLY A 616 -9.58 28.24 -7.50
CA GLY A 616 -10.49 28.87 -8.45
C GLY A 616 -11.90 29.06 -7.88
N ARG A 617 -12.47 28.02 -7.25
CA ARG A 617 -13.79 28.07 -6.62
C ARG A 617 -13.87 29.11 -5.51
N MET A 618 -12.93 29.13 -4.58
CA MET A 618 -12.90 30.08 -3.46
C MET A 618 -12.80 31.55 -3.91
N LYS A 619 -12.23 31.82 -5.09
CA LYS A 619 -12.20 33.16 -5.67
C LYS A 619 -13.56 33.54 -6.32
N GLY A 620 -14.21 32.54 -6.93
CA GLY A 620 -15.55 32.74 -7.53
C GLY A 620 -16.60 33.08 -6.48
N ASP A 621 -16.63 32.35 -5.37
CA ASP A 621 -17.57 32.57 -4.27
C ASP A 621 -17.40 33.95 -3.61
N GLN A 622 -16.18 34.44 -3.45
CA GLN A 622 -15.91 35.78 -2.93
C GLN A 622 -16.28 36.91 -3.90
N ALA A 623 -16.30 36.62 -5.21
CA ALA A 623 -16.71 37.60 -6.22
C ALA A 623 -18.25 37.72 -6.34
N THR A 624 -19.00 36.74 -5.84
CA THR A 624 -20.48 36.69 -5.87
C THR A 624 -21.15 37.18 -4.60
N ASP A 625 -20.37 37.50 -3.55
CA ASP A 625 -20.88 38.10 -2.30
C ASP A 625 -20.39 39.56 -2.14
N PRO A 626 -20.96 40.55 -2.88
CA PRO A 626 -20.56 41.94 -2.78
C PRO A 626 -21.29 42.71 -1.67
N GLU A 627 -22.18 42.09 -0.85
CA GLU A 627 -22.91 42.74 0.21
C GLU A 627 -22.91 41.96 1.53
N GLY A 628 -21.81 42.07 2.25
CA GLY A 628 -21.68 41.74 3.66
C GLY A 628 -21.15 42.95 4.42
N GLY A 629 -21.95 44.05 4.41
CA GLY A 629 -21.71 45.22 5.18
C GLY A 629 -22.71 45.34 6.35
#